data_cb2599e43ff5cfd7d96740f276c8230c
#
_entry.id   cb2599e43ff5cfd7d96740f276c8230c
#
_cell.length_a   1.000
_cell.length_b   1.000
_cell.length_c   1.000
_cell.angle_alpha   90.00
_cell.angle_beta   90.00
_cell.angle_gamma   90.00
#
_symmetry.space_group_name_H-M   'P 1'
#
loop_
_entity.id
_entity.type
_entity.pdbx_description
1 polymer ?
#
loop_
_entity_poly.entity_id
_entity_poly.type
_entity_poly.pdbx_seq_one_letter_code
_entity_poly.pdbx_strand_id
1 'polypeptide(L)'
;MTSSVEHYLSAAERPNTRRSYESAIRHFEVEWGGFLPATADAVSRYLADYGGQLAFNTLKQRIAALAQWHQEQGFPDPTKAPVVRKVLKGIRTLHPAVAKQALPLQISQIEQIVTCLDNLILQARQSQNHATELRHTRDKALLLIGFWRGFRGDELKRLQIEYIQLTPGQGLQCFLPQSKSDRQLQGRTFRVPALARLCPVAAYEDWLAISGLSSGPVFRGIDRWGSISANGFHQNSLIPLLRRLFTCAGLSMADEFSSHSLRRGFAGWATANGWDLKTLMEYVGWKDVKSAMRYIDASDPFSPSLLLAAPSPDKLA
;
A
#
# COMPACT_ATOMS: atom_id res chain seq x y z
N MET A 1 -29.80 -11.81 16.03
CA MET A 1 -28.84 -11.15 16.94
C MET A 1 -27.57 -11.98 16.93
N THR A 2 -26.50 -11.50 16.34
CA THR A 2 -25.16 -12.13 16.43
C THR A 2 -24.78 -12.20 17.90
N SER A 3 -24.29 -13.34 18.37
CA SER A 3 -23.86 -13.46 19.77
C SER A 3 -22.72 -12.46 20.03
N SER A 4 -22.60 -11.98 21.27
CA SER A 4 -21.52 -11.08 21.67
C SER A 4 -20.14 -11.69 21.36
N VAL A 5 -20.01 -13.01 21.41
CA VAL A 5 -18.79 -13.76 21.05
C VAL A 5 -18.49 -13.65 19.54
N GLU A 6 -19.48 -13.88 18.68
CA GLU A 6 -19.32 -13.76 17.22
C GLU A 6 -18.92 -12.33 16.81
N HIS A 7 -19.45 -11.33 17.50
CA HIS A 7 -19.07 -9.93 17.27
C HIS A 7 -17.57 -9.71 17.55
N TYR A 8 -17.06 -10.19 18.68
CA TYR A 8 -15.63 -10.08 19.02
C TYR A 8 -14.73 -10.93 18.12
N LEU A 9 -15.14 -12.14 17.76
CA LEU A 9 -14.41 -12.99 16.83
C LEU A 9 -14.28 -12.31 15.45
N SER A 10 -15.37 -11.75 14.94
CA SER A 10 -15.35 -11.05 13.67
C SER A 10 -14.50 -9.78 13.69
N ALA A 11 -14.44 -9.08 14.83
CA ALA A 11 -13.61 -7.89 15.02
C ALA A 11 -12.11 -8.23 15.16
N ALA A 12 -11.77 -9.43 15.61
CA ALA A 12 -10.39 -9.90 15.73
C ALA A 12 -9.74 -10.14 14.37
N GLU A 13 -10.54 -10.42 13.35
CA GLU A 13 -10.07 -10.65 11.98
C GLU A 13 -10.14 -9.40 11.10
N ARG A 14 -9.10 -9.20 10.31
CA ARG A 14 -9.11 -8.11 9.33
C ARG A 14 -10.03 -8.45 8.16
N PRO A 15 -10.96 -7.57 7.77
CA PRO A 15 -11.90 -7.84 6.66
C PRO A 15 -11.22 -8.28 5.36
N ASN A 16 -10.03 -7.76 5.07
CA ASN A 16 -9.28 -8.14 3.87
C ASN A 16 -8.68 -9.54 3.98
N THR A 17 -8.23 -9.96 5.16
CA THR A 17 -7.73 -11.32 5.40
C THR A 17 -8.86 -12.32 5.26
N ARG A 18 -10.01 -12.04 5.90
CA ARG A 18 -11.21 -12.87 5.82
C ARG A 18 -11.64 -13.07 4.38
N ARG A 19 -11.88 -11.99 3.61
CA ARG A 19 -12.25 -12.08 2.18
C ARG A 19 -11.23 -12.84 1.34
N SER A 20 -9.94 -12.67 1.61
CA SER A 20 -8.88 -13.37 0.91
C SER A 20 -8.88 -14.87 1.21
N TYR A 21 -9.18 -15.24 2.44
CA TYR A 21 -9.27 -16.64 2.87
C TYR A 21 -10.55 -17.30 2.40
N GLU A 22 -11.69 -16.63 2.47
CA GLU A 22 -12.95 -17.09 1.87
C GLU A 22 -12.80 -17.38 0.37
N SER A 23 -12.14 -16.46 -0.36
CA SER A 23 -11.82 -16.67 -1.78
C SER A 23 -10.89 -17.87 -2.00
N ALA A 24 -9.93 -18.10 -1.13
CA ALA A 24 -9.00 -19.23 -1.22
C ALA A 24 -9.71 -20.58 -0.97
N ILE A 25 -10.58 -20.64 0.03
CA ILE A 25 -11.40 -21.82 0.33
C ILE A 25 -12.35 -22.11 -0.84
N ARG A 26 -13.08 -21.12 -1.31
CA ARG A 26 -13.96 -21.27 -2.49
C ARG A 26 -13.21 -21.81 -3.71
N HIS A 27 -12.01 -21.30 -3.97
CA HIS A 27 -11.19 -21.79 -5.08
C HIS A 27 -10.79 -23.26 -4.90
N PHE A 28 -10.48 -23.69 -3.67
CA PHE A 28 -10.15 -25.08 -3.39
C PHE A 28 -11.38 -25.99 -3.57
N GLU A 29 -12.54 -25.62 -3.04
CA GLU A 29 -13.76 -26.46 -3.08
C GLU A 29 -14.45 -26.40 -4.44
N VAL A 30 -14.65 -25.20 -4.99
CA VAL A 30 -15.51 -25.01 -6.18
C VAL A 30 -14.72 -25.07 -7.48
N GLU A 31 -13.56 -24.40 -7.54
CA GLU A 31 -12.80 -24.32 -8.79
C GLU A 31 -11.90 -25.54 -9.00
N TRP A 32 -11.35 -26.10 -7.92
CA TRP A 32 -10.53 -27.32 -7.98
C TRP A 32 -11.34 -28.59 -7.70
N GLY A 33 -12.47 -28.52 -7.03
CA GLY A 33 -13.30 -29.67 -6.66
C GLY A 33 -12.78 -30.45 -5.44
N GLY A 34 -12.05 -29.80 -4.55
CA GLY A 34 -11.55 -30.40 -3.33
C GLY A 34 -12.60 -30.49 -2.23
N PHE A 35 -12.42 -31.43 -1.30
CA PHE A 35 -13.30 -31.61 -0.14
C PHE A 35 -12.62 -31.13 1.13
N LEU A 36 -13.40 -30.57 2.05
CA LEU A 36 -12.97 -30.20 3.39
C LEU A 36 -13.68 -31.10 4.42
N PRO A 37 -12.96 -31.58 5.46
CA PRO A 37 -11.52 -31.39 5.73
C PRO A 37 -10.63 -32.07 4.71
N ALA A 38 -9.57 -31.37 4.26
CA ALA A 38 -8.66 -31.86 3.25
C ALA A 38 -7.56 -32.74 3.86
N THR A 39 -7.08 -33.71 3.07
CA THR A 39 -5.89 -34.49 3.40
C THR A 39 -4.61 -33.81 2.91
N ALA A 40 -3.45 -34.22 3.43
CA ALA A 40 -2.17 -33.73 2.95
C ALA A 40 -1.93 -34.09 1.47
N ASP A 41 -2.45 -35.23 1.01
CA ASP A 41 -2.41 -35.64 -0.40
C ASP A 41 -3.24 -34.70 -1.28
N ALA A 42 -4.50 -34.42 -0.90
CA ALA A 42 -5.36 -33.48 -1.61
C ALA A 42 -4.70 -32.08 -1.73
N VAL A 43 -4.14 -31.56 -0.64
CA VAL A 43 -3.42 -30.28 -0.66
C VAL A 43 -2.19 -30.34 -1.58
N SER A 44 -1.48 -31.45 -1.61
CA SER A 44 -0.30 -31.62 -2.48
C SER A 44 -0.68 -31.65 -3.96
N ARG A 45 -1.77 -32.34 -4.31
CA ARG A 45 -2.30 -32.34 -5.71
C ARG A 45 -2.78 -30.97 -6.13
N TYR A 46 -3.56 -30.30 -5.29
CA TYR A 46 -3.99 -28.92 -5.53
C TYR A 46 -2.82 -27.98 -5.83
N LEU A 47 -1.75 -28.09 -5.06
CA LEU A 47 -0.53 -27.32 -5.30
C LEU A 47 0.15 -27.67 -6.61
N ALA A 48 0.20 -28.96 -6.96
CA ALA A 48 0.82 -29.41 -8.21
C ALA A 48 0.05 -28.91 -9.42
N ASP A 49 -1.28 -28.96 -9.38
CA ASP A 49 -2.14 -28.52 -10.48
C ASP A 49 -2.02 -27.00 -10.77
N TYR A 50 -1.78 -26.20 -9.73
CA TYR A 50 -1.64 -24.75 -9.87
C TYR A 50 -0.20 -24.22 -9.77
N GLY A 51 0.78 -25.10 -9.63
CA GLY A 51 2.17 -24.74 -9.36
C GLY A 51 2.83 -23.87 -10.42
N GLY A 52 2.47 -24.04 -11.70
CA GLY A 52 2.94 -23.21 -12.81
C GLY A 52 1.97 -22.10 -13.24
N GLN A 53 0.74 -22.10 -12.70
CA GLN A 53 -0.33 -21.21 -13.15
C GLN A 53 -0.48 -20.01 -12.20
N LEU A 54 -0.33 -20.22 -10.90
CA LEU A 54 -0.49 -19.19 -9.89
C LEU A 54 0.85 -18.72 -9.34
N ALA A 55 0.93 -17.44 -9.01
CA ALA A 55 2.09 -16.90 -8.33
C ALA A 55 2.37 -17.64 -7.01
N PHE A 56 3.64 -17.93 -6.73
CA PHE A 56 4.04 -18.64 -5.52
C PHE A 56 3.48 -18.07 -4.22
N ASN A 57 3.41 -16.73 -4.11
CA ASN A 57 2.82 -16.07 -2.95
C ASN A 57 1.30 -16.29 -2.85
N THR A 58 0.62 -16.43 -3.99
CA THR A 58 -0.81 -16.78 -4.02
C THR A 58 -1.02 -18.20 -3.50
N LEU A 59 -0.20 -19.16 -3.93
CA LEU A 59 -0.25 -20.54 -3.41
C LEU A 59 0.00 -20.57 -1.90
N LYS A 60 1.00 -19.84 -1.41
CA LYS A 60 1.26 -19.73 0.04
C LYS A 60 0.06 -19.15 0.80
N GLN A 61 -0.59 -18.15 0.27
CA GLN A 61 -1.77 -17.55 0.88
C GLN A 61 -2.94 -18.53 0.89
N ARG A 62 -3.16 -19.31 -0.17
CA ARG A 62 -4.21 -20.34 -0.24
C ARG A 62 -3.98 -21.45 0.78
N ILE A 63 -2.73 -21.92 0.93
CA ILE A 63 -2.38 -22.89 1.98
C ILE A 63 -2.61 -22.33 3.38
N ALA A 64 -2.28 -21.06 3.61
CA ALA A 64 -2.53 -20.43 4.91
C ALA A 64 -4.03 -20.37 5.23
N ALA A 65 -4.88 -20.16 4.22
CA ALA A 65 -6.33 -20.20 4.37
C ALA A 65 -6.84 -21.63 4.72
N LEU A 66 -6.33 -22.64 4.02
CA LEU A 66 -6.65 -24.03 4.33
C LEU A 66 -6.20 -24.42 5.75
N ALA A 67 -5.01 -24.01 6.17
CA ALA A 67 -4.50 -24.24 7.52
C ALA A 67 -5.40 -23.59 8.57
N GLN A 68 -5.80 -22.34 8.39
CA GLN A 68 -6.69 -21.63 9.30
C GLN A 68 -8.06 -22.30 9.37
N TRP A 69 -8.65 -22.64 8.23
CA TRP A 69 -9.94 -23.32 8.19
C TRP A 69 -9.93 -24.62 9.01
N HIS A 70 -8.91 -25.47 8.83
CA HIS A 70 -8.80 -26.72 9.60
C HIS A 70 -8.68 -26.47 11.11
N GLN A 71 -7.86 -25.49 11.50
CA GLN A 71 -7.69 -25.13 12.92
C GLN A 71 -8.99 -24.60 13.54
N GLU A 72 -9.74 -23.76 12.83
CA GLU A 72 -11.01 -23.21 13.30
C GLU A 72 -12.11 -24.27 13.42
N GLN A 73 -12.08 -25.26 12.52
CA GLN A 73 -13.02 -26.40 12.57
C GLN A 73 -12.55 -27.54 13.48
N GLY A 74 -11.42 -27.40 14.17
CA GLY A 74 -10.87 -28.42 15.06
C GLY A 74 -10.23 -29.62 14.38
N PHE A 75 -9.93 -29.53 13.08
CA PHE A 75 -9.26 -30.59 12.34
C PHE A 75 -7.73 -30.45 12.37
N PRO A 76 -6.98 -31.55 12.24
CA PRO A 76 -5.54 -31.51 12.04
C PRO A 76 -5.17 -30.69 10.79
N ASP A 77 -4.14 -29.84 10.90
CA ASP A 77 -3.67 -29.01 9.81
C ASP A 77 -2.85 -29.83 8.78
N PRO A 78 -3.41 -30.14 7.59
CA PRO A 78 -2.73 -30.95 6.58
C PRO A 78 -1.54 -30.24 5.93
N THR A 79 -1.48 -28.92 6.02
CA THR A 79 -0.45 -28.11 5.37
C THR A 79 0.93 -28.24 6.03
N LYS A 80 0.95 -28.75 7.27
CA LYS A 80 2.18 -29.04 8.01
C LYS A 80 2.87 -30.32 7.58
N ALA A 81 2.21 -31.16 6.80
CA ALA A 81 2.77 -32.41 6.34
C ALA A 81 4.07 -32.19 5.54
N PRO A 82 5.10 -33.07 5.72
CA PRO A 82 6.37 -32.93 5.00
C PRO A 82 6.22 -32.94 3.49
N VAL A 83 5.28 -33.72 2.94
CA VAL A 83 5.01 -33.79 1.50
C VAL A 83 4.54 -32.45 0.96
N VAL A 84 3.64 -31.75 1.62
CA VAL A 84 3.14 -30.43 1.20
C VAL A 84 4.28 -29.41 1.13
N ARG A 85 5.17 -29.41 2.13
CA ARG A 85 6.35 -28.53 2.16
C ARG A 85 7.33 -28.85 1.03
N LYS A 86 7.53 -30.16 0.71
CA LYS A 86 8.39 -30.60 -0.38
C LYS A 86 7.82 -30.17 -1.74
N VAL A 87 6.52 -30.33 -1.96
CA VAL A 87 5.83 -29.87 -3.18
C VAL A 87 5.97 -28.35 -3.34
N LEU A 88 5.72 -27.56 -2.30
CA LEU A 88 5.95 -26.12 -2.35
C LEU A 88 7.38 -25.73 -2.70
N LYS A 89 8.36 -26.44 -2.11
CA LYS A 89 9.77 -26.21 -2.44
C LYS A 89 10.05 -26.55 -3.92
N GLY A 90 9.52 -27.66 -4.40
CA GLY A 90 9.63 -28.08 -5.81
C GLY A 90 9.05 -27.05 -6.77
N ILE A 91 7.82 -26.56 -6.49
CA ILE A 91 7.19 -25.51 -7.29
C ILE A 91 8.07 -24.25 -7.36
N ARG A 92 8.61 -23.80 -6.23
CA ARG A 92 9.50 -22.63 -6.20
C ARG A 92 10.78 -22.84 -7.01
N THR A 93 11.29 -24.06 -7.04
CA THR A 93 12.51 -24.41 -7.80
C THR A 93 12.24 -24.49 -9.30
N LEU A 94 11.13 -25.10 -9.70
CA LEU A 94 10.77 -25.31 -11.11
C LEU A 94 10.17 -24.06 -11.76
N HIS A 95 9.52 -23.20 -10.97
CA HIS A 95 8.87 -21.98 -11.44
C HIS A 95 9.43 -20.75 -10.71
N PRO A 96 10.71 -20.40 -10.92
CA PRO A 96 11.29 -19.21 -10.33
C PRO A 96 10.59 -17.97 -10.91
N ALA A 97 10.06 -17.12 -10.05
CA ALA A 97 9.43 -15.87 -10.45
C ALA A 97 10.16 -14.70 -9.83
N VAL A 98 10.52 -13.73 -10.64
CA VAL A 98 11.00 -12.44 -10.15
C VAL A 98 9.79 -11.69 -9.59
N ALA A 99 9.85 -11.31 -8.32
CA ALA A 99 8.78 -10.53 -7.71
C ALA A 99 8.68 -9.17 -8.42
N LYS A 100 7.57 -8.95 -9.14
CA LYS A 100 7.30 -7.64 -9.74
C LYS A 100 7.13 -6.63 -8.62
N GLN A 101 7.99 -5.62 -8.58
CA GLN A 101 7.95 -4.53 -7.63
C GLN A 101 7.43 -3.27 -8.34
N ALA A 102 6.60 -2.50 -7.64
CA ALA A 102 6.17 -1.21 -8.16
C ALA A 102 7.36 -0.26 -8.30
N LEU A 103 7.43 0.49 -9.38
CA LEU A 103 8.47 1.50 -9.58
C LEU A 103 8.40 2.57 -8.49
N PRO A 104 9.55 3.06 -7.98
CA PRO A 104 9.58 4.21 -7.07
C PRO A 104 9.17 5.48 -7.81
N LEU A 105 8.31 6.29 -7.20
CA LEU A 105 7.91 7.57 -7.76
C LEU A 105 8.95 8.65 -7.37
N GLN A 106 9.66 9.18 -8.34
CA GLN A 106 10.72 10.17 -8.13
C GLN A 106 10.14 11.54 -7.77
N ILE A 107 10.93 12.38 -7.06
CA ILE A 107 10.47 13.72 -6.66
C ILE A 107 10.16 14.62 -7.88
N SER A 108 10.92 14.51 -8.96
CA SER A 108 10.63 15.21 -10.20
C SER A 108 9.30 14.81 -10.84
N GLN A 109 8.91 13.54 -10.72
CA GLN A 109 7.61 13.06 -11.18
C GLN A 109 6.48 13.58 -10.28
N ILE A 110 6.69 13.68 -8.96
CA ILE A 110 5.75 14.34 -8.05
C ILE A 110 5.55 15.81 -8.47
N GLU A 111 6.61 16.52 -8.78
CA GLU A 111 6.55 17.92 -9.27
C GLU A 111 5.73 18.04 -10.55
N GLN A 112 5.95 17.16 -11.52
CA GLN A 112 5.18 17.11 -12.77
C GLN A 112 3.69 16.88 -12.52
N ILE A 113 3.36 15.91 -11.66
CA ILE A 113 1.96 15.59 -11.33
C ILE A 113 1.29 16.75 -10.61
N VAL A 114 1.98 17.37 -9.64
CA VAL A 114 1.43 18.51 -8.89
C VAL A 114 1.23 19.71 -9.82
N THR A 115 2.17 20.01 -10.70
CA THR A 115 2.02 21.07 -11.72
C THR A 115 0.83 20.82 -12.63
N CYS A 116 0.65 19.56 -13.09
CA CYS A 116 -0.53 19.16 -13.87
C CYS A 116 -1.82 19.39 -13.09
N LEU A 117 -1.87 18.97 -11.81
CA LEU A 117 -3.04 19.15 -10.96
C LEU A 117 -3.34 20.63 -10.68
N ASP A 118 -2.33 21.46 -10.44
CA ASP A 118 -2.50 22.90 -10.21
C ASP A 118 -3.10 23.59 -11.44
N ASN A 119 -2.65 23.23 -12.64
CA ASN A 119 -3.22 23.73 -13.90
C ASN A 119 -4.68 23.29 -14.06
N LEU A 120 -5.00 22.02 -13.77
CA LEU A 120 -6.37 21.49 -13.85
C LEU A 120 -7.30 22.14 -12.82
N ILE A 121 -6.82 22.41 -11.61
CA ILE A 121 -7.55 23.15 -10.59
C ILE A 121 -7.85 24.56 -11.05
N LEU A 122 -6.85 25.25 -11.60
CA LEU A 122 -7.01 26.61 -12.14
C LEU A 122 -8.04 26.66 -13.28
N GLN A 123 -7.94 25.74 -14.22
CA GLN A 123 -8.92 25.62 -15.32
C GLN A 123 -10.34 25.32 -14.82
N ALA A 124 -10.47 24.45 -13.81
CA ALA A 124 -11.76 24.13 -13.21
C ALA A 124 -12.38 25.35 -12.52
N ARG A 125 -11.57 26.15 -11.83
CA ARG A 125 -12.02 27.44 -11.24
C ARG A 125 -12.50 28.42 -12.30
N GLN A 126 -11.72 28.60 -13.36
CA GLN A 126 -12.07 29.50 -14.46
C GLN A 126 -13.36 29.08 -15.18
N SER A 127 -13.59 27.78 -15.34
CA SER A 127 -14.79 27.23 -15.95
C SER A 127 -15.93 27.00 -14.96
N GLN A 128 -15.80 27.40 -13.70
CA GLN A 128 -16.76 27.19 -12.62
C GLN A 128 -17.18 25.71 -12.43
N ASN A 129 -16.28 24.79 -12.77
CA ASN A 129 -16.53 23.36 -12.63
C ASN A 129 -16.08 22.86 -11.24
N HIS A 130 -16.92 23.13 -10.25
CA HIS A 130 -16.65 22.80 -8.85
C HIS A 130 -16.38 21.29 -8.63
N ALA A 131 -17.08 20.39 -9.34
CA ALA A 131 -16.87 18.97 -9.21
C ALA A 131 -15.46 18.52 -9.64
N THR A 132 -14.90 19.16 -10.68
CA THR A 132 -13.55 18.91 -11.16
C THR A 132 -12.50 19.51 -10.22
N GLU A 133 -12.73 20.71 -9.76
CA GLU A 133 -11.88 21.38 -8.75
C GLU A 133 -11.75 20.54 -7.48
N LEU A 134 -12.87 20.09 -6.90
CA LEU A 134 -12.92 19.21 -5.74
C LEU A 134 -12.07 17.94 -5.94
N ARG A 135 -12.24 17.27 -7.09
CA ARG A 135 -11.50 16.03 -7.37
C ARG A 135 -10.00 16.27 -7.43
N HIS A 136 -9.54 17.29 -8.13
CA HIS A 136 -8.11 17.54 -8.31
C HIS A 136 -7.45 18.06 -7.04
N THR A 137 -8.14 18.89 -6.23
CA THR A 137 -7.64 19.34 -4.93
C THR A 137 -7.51 18.18 -3.95
N ARG A 138 -8.51 17.27 -3.88
CA ARG A 138 -8.40 16.03 -3.11
C ARG A 138 -7.23 15.17 -3.57
N ASP A 139 -7.07 14.98 -4.88
CA ASP A 139 -6.06 14.10 -5.46
C ASP A 139 -4.64 14.64 -5.18
N LYS A 140 -4.46 15.97 -5.21
CA LYS A 140 -3.21 16.64 -4.82
C LYS A 140 -2.88 16.41 -3.34
N ALA A 141 -3.83 16.59 -2.44
CA ALA A 141 -3.64 16.34 -1.01
C ALA A 141 -3.30 14.87 -0.74
N LEU A 142 -4.01 13.95 -1.37
CA LEU A 142 -3.78 12.50 -1.25
C LEU A 142 -2.38 12.12 -1.72
N LEU A 143 -1.94 12.62 -2.88
CA LEU A 143 -0.63 12.36 -3.45
C LEU A 143 0.49 12.86 -2.52
N LEU A 144 0.41 14.11 -2.08
CA LEU A 144 1.46 14.75 -1.29
C LEU A 144 1.55 14.16 0.13
N ILE A 145 0.44 13.94 0.81
CA ILE A 145 0.42 13.28 2.13
C ILE A 145 0.94 11.84 1.98
N GLY A 146 0.48 11.12 0.96
CA GLY A 146 0.90 9.74 0.69
C GLY A 146 2.39 9.62 0.43
N PHE A 147 2.97 10.53 -0.33
CA PHE A 147 4.41 10.55 -0.64
C PHE A 147 5.23 10.96 0.59
N TRP A 148 5.03 12.16 1.10
CA TRP A 148 5.88 12.72 2.17
C TRP A 148 5.83 11.94 3.48
N ARG A 149 4.74 11.23 3.73
CA ARG A 149 4.64 10.34 4.90
C ARG A 149 5.01 8.90 4.58
N GLY A 150 5.11 8.55 3.30
CA GLY A 150 5.32 7.18 2.87
C GLY A 150 4.18 6.25 3.34
N PHE A 151 2.94 6.72 3.38
CA PHE A 151 1.80 5.91 3.80
C PHE A 151 1.54 4.73 2.87
N ARG A 152 1.09 3.60 3.46
CA ARG A 152 0.46 2.55 2.66
C ARG A 152 -0.90 3.01 2.19
N GLY A 153 -1.35 2.50 1.04
CA GLY A 153 -2.67 2.84 0.53
C GLY A 153 -3.82 2.59 1.53
N ASP A 154 -3.70 1.57 2.37
CA ASP A 154 -4.68 1.30 3.42
C ASP A 154 -4.60 2.31 4.57
N GLU A 155 -3.41 2.73 4.97
CA GLU A 155 -3.19 3.77 5.98
C GLU A 155 -3.77 5.11 5.52
N LEU A 156 -3.51 5.48 4.26
CA LEU A 156 -4.00 6.72 3.66
C LEU A 156 -5.54 6.80 3.63
N LYS A 157 -6.21 5.67 3.32
CA LYS A 157 -7.67 5.59 3.30
C LYS A 157 -8.31 5.64 4.68
N ARG A 158 -7.57 5.28 5.73
CA ARG A 158 -8.06 5.26 7.12
C ARG A 158 -7.85 6.56 7.86
N LEU A 159 -7.24 7.57 7.24
CA LEU A 159 -7.13 8.89 7.83
C LEU A 159 -8.52 9.45 8.13
N GLN A 160 -8.73 9.89 9.36
CA GLN A 160 -9.96 10.53 9.82
C GLN A 160 -9.63 11.95 10.23
N ILE A 161 -10.53 12.89 9.91
CA ILE A 161 -10.32 14.32 10.19
C ILE A 161 -10.17 14.57 11.70
N GLU A 162 -10.99 13.91 12.52
CA GLU A 162 -10.97 14.04 13.98
C GLU A 162 -9.68 13.50 14.62
N TYR A 163 -8.89 12.72 13.88
CA TYR A 163 -7.59 12.20 14.33
C TYR A 163 -6.41 12.96 13.73
N ILE A 164 -6.68 14.09 13.06
CA ILE A 164 -5.62 14.94 12.50
C ILE A 164 -5.61 16.27 13.25
N GLN A 165 -4.46 16.57 13.85
CA GLN A 165 -4.20 17.87 14.46
C GLN A 165 -3.28 18.66 13.55
N LEU A 166 -3.73 19.86 13.15
CA LEU A 166 -2.93 20.82 12.42
C LEU A 166 -2.24 21.76 13.41
N THR A 167 -0.93 21.86 13.31
CA THR A 167 -0.12 22.85 14.01
C THR A 167 0.44 23.82 12.98
N PRO A 168 -0.06 25.07 12.90
CA PRO A 168 0.37 26.05 11.92
C PRO A 168 1.90 26.21 11.91
N GLY A 169 2.50 26.21 10.70
CA GLY A 169 3.95 26.32 10.50
C GLY A 169 4.79 25.10 10.89
N GLN A 170 4.22 24.11 11.56
CA GLN A 170 4.93 22.88 11.94
C GLN A 170 4.51 21.67 11.09
N GLY A 171 3.21 21.41 11.00
CA GLY A 171 2.73 20.26 10.23
C GLY A 171 1.42 19.66 10.74
N LEU A 172 1.17 18.42 10.30
CA LEU A 172 0.04 17.61 10.73
C LEU A 172 0.52 16.49 11.66
N GLN A 173 -0.29 16.20 12.68
CA GLN A 173 -0.18 15.00 13.49
C GLN A 173 -1.39 14.11 13.18
N CYS A 174 -1.16 12.95 12.58
CA CYS A 174 -2.20 12.02 12.17
C CYS A 174 -2.17 10.79 13.08
N PHE A 175 -3.20 10.58 13.87
CA PHE A 175 -3.33 9.36 14.66
C PHE A 175 -4.08 8.30 13.84
N LEU A 176 -3.51 7.11 13.75
CA LEU A 176 -4.15 5.92 13.17
C LEU A 176 -4.38 4.89 14.27
N PRO A 177 -5.64 4.66 14.69
CA PRO A 177 -5.96 3.67 15.72
C PRO A 177 -5.50 2.26 15.40
N GLN A 178 -5.44 1.93 14.12
CA GLN A 178 -5.03 0.61 13.62
C GLN A 178 -4.18 0.72 12.37
N SER A 179 -3.06 0.02 12.31
CA SER A 179 -2.24 -0.13 11.10
C SER A 179 -1.86 -1.60 10.86
N LYS A 180 -1.46 -1.93 9.62
CA LYS A 180 -1.05 -3.31 9.27
C LYS A 180 0.13 -3.81 10.11
N SER A 181 0.99 -2.92 10.57
CA SER A 181 2.17 -3.24 11.39
C SER A 181 1.90 -3.19 12.89
N ASP A 182 0.73 -2.69 13.30
CA ASP A 182 0.33 -2.62 14.70
C ASP A 182 -0.41 -3.89 15.11
N ARG A 183 0.33 -4.82 15.72
CA ARG A 183 -0.22 -6.09 16.22
C ARG A 183 -0.85 -5.96 17.60
N GLN A 184 -0.52 -4.89 18.34
CA GLN A 184 -1.00 -4.67 19.70
C GLN A 184 -2.20 -3.73 19.76
N LEU A 185 -2.67 -3.24 18.60
CA LEU A 185 -3.82 -2.32 18.48
C LEU A 185 -3.68 -1.05 19.33
N GLN A 186 -2.44 -0.58 19.56
CA GLN A 186 -2.17 0.62 20.34
C GLN A 186 -2.35 1.91 19.53
N GLY A 187 -2.51 1.80 18.21
CA GLY A 187 -2.51 2.93 17.32
C GLY A 187 -1.11 3.55 17.14
N ARG A 188 -1.03 4.53 16.27
CA ARG A 188 0.23 5.24 16.05
C ARG A 188 -0.02 6.66 15.56
N THR A 189 0.73 7.61 16.12
CA THR A 189 0.79 8.99 15.63
C THR A 189 1.88 9.14 14.59
N PHE A 190 1.54 9.76 13.48
CA PHE A 190 2.44 10.09 12.38
C PHE A 190 2.52 11.60 12.24
N ARG A 191 3.72 12.13 12.03
CA ARG A 191 3.95 13.56 11.79
C ARG A 191 4.22 13.81 10.32
N VAL A 192 3.55 14.79 9.75
CA VAL A 192 3.70 15.24 8.36
C VAL A 192 4.19 16.68 8.42
N PRO A 193 5.43 16.98 8.00
CA PRO A 193 5.98 18.34 8.13
C PRO A 193 5.35 19.31 7.14
N ALA A 194 5.25 20.57 7.53
CA ALA A 194 5.02 21.65 6.59
C ALA A 194 6.30 21.91 5.78
N LEU A 195 6.15 22.09 4.47
CA LEU A 195 7.26 22.27 3.53
C LEU A 195 7.06 23.54 2.71
N ALA A 196 8.16 24.15 2.28
CA ALA A 196 8.11 25.34 1.42
C ALA A 196 7.61 25.02 -0.01
N ARG A 197 7.89 23.81 -0.51
CA ARG A 197 7.46 23.33 -1.84
C ARG A 197 6.83 21.95 -1.69
N LEU A 198 5.87 21.63 -2.57
CA LEU A 198 5.14 20.35 -2.53
C LEU A 198 4.57 20.07 -1.13
N CYS A 199 4.02 21.09 -0.50
CA CYS A 199 3.61 21.04 0.90
C CYS A 199 2.37 20.16 1.09
N PRO A 200 2.48 19.03 1.82
CA PRO A 200 1.33 18.18 2.12
C PRO A 200 0.31 18.85 3.04
N VAL A 201 0.79 19.78 3.88
CA VAL A 201 -0.06 20.51 4.84
C VAL A 201 -0.94 21.50 4.11
N ALA A 202 -0.36 22.38 3.27
CA ALA A 202 -1.12 23.33 2.47
C ALA A 202 -2.15 22.61 1.56
N ALA A 203 -1.74 21.49 0.94
CA ALA A 203 -2.67 20.71 0.13
C ALA A 203 -3.82 20.10 0.95
N TYR A 204 -3.56 19.71 2.20
CA TYR A 204 -4.62 19.25 3.12
C TYR A 204 -5.58 20.37 3.51
N GLU A 205 -5.04 21.55 3.82
CA GLU A 205 -5.84 22.75 4.15
C GLU A 205 -6.71 23.17 2.97
N ASP A 206 -6.14 23.23 1.75
CA ASP A 206 -6.88 23.50 0.52
C ASP A 206 -8.03 22.50 0.32
N TRP A 207 -7.77 21.21 0.58
CA TRP A 207 -8.79 20.18 0.46
C TRP A 207 -9.91 20.37 1.50
N LEU A 208 -9.59 20.63 2.76
CA LEU A 208 -10.62 20.86 3.78
C LEU A 208 -11.43 22.12 3.49
N ALA A 209 -10.78 23.20 3.06
CA ALA A 209 -11.43 24.45 2.75
C ALA A 209 -12.46 24.31 1.63
N ILE A 210 -12.11 23.62 0.52
CA ILE A 210 -13.03 23.49 -0.61
C ILE A 210 -14.11 22.44 -0.38
N SER A 211 -13.79 21.36 0.37
CA SER A 211 -14.75 20.27 0.63
C SER A 211 -15.74 20.57 1.76
N GLY A 212 -15.42 21.49 2.66
CA GLY A 212 -16.22 21.78 3.85
C GLY A 212 -16.30 20.62 4.84
N LEU A 213 -15.42 19.61 4.73
CA LEU A 213 -15.44 18.45 5.60
C LEU A 213 -14.91 18.79 6.98
N SER A 214 -15.64 18.40 8.02
CA SER A 214 -15.28 18.63 9.43
C SER A 214 -15.10 17.34 10.23
N SER A 215 -15.50 16.18 9.68
CA SER A 215 -15.40 14.88 10.38
C SER A 215 -15.37 13.71 9.41
N GLY A 216 -14.97 12.53 9.90
CA GLY A 216 -14.96 11.27 9.18
C GLY A 216 -13.77 11.12 8.23
N PRO A 217 -13.83 10.23 7.23
CA PRO A 217 -12.70 9.96 6.35
C PRO A 217 -12.21 11.21 5.63
N VAL A 218 -10.87 11.43 5.65
CA VAL A 218 -10.25 12.57 4.95
C VAL A 218 -10.47 12.47 3.44
N PHE A 219 -10.20 11.30 2.86
CA PHE A 219 -10.32 11.08 1.41
C PHE A 219 -11.55 10.27 1.10
N ARG A 220 -12.48 10.89 0.36
CA ARG A 220 -13.79 10.33 0.01
C ARG A 220 -13.97 10.27 -1.50
N GLY A 221 -14.91 9.41 -1.94
CA GLY A 221 -15.36 9.41 -3.31
C GLY A 221 -16.08 10.72 -3.64
N ILE A 222 -15.91 11.20 -4.88
CA ILE A 222 -16.62 12.36 -5.42
C ILE A 222 -17.25 11.93 -6.73
N ASP A 223 -18.54 12.07 -6.85
CA ASP A 223 -19.26 11.74 -8.07
C ASP A 223 -19.05 12.77 -9.19
N ARG A 224 -19.66 12.53 -10.35
CA ARG A 224 -19.53 13.43 -11.49
C ARG A 224 -20.15 14.82 -11.27
N TRP A 225 -21.06 14.90 -10.34
CA TRP A 225 -21.77 16.14 -10.01
C TRP A 225 -21.10 16.96 -8.89
N GLY A 226 -20.07 16.41 -8.23
CA GLY A 226 -19.39 17.04 -7.11
C GLY A 226 -19.91 16.63 -5.73
N SER A 227 -20.85 15.69 -5.64
CA SER A 227 -21.29 15.20 -4.33
C SER A 227 -20.22 14.34 -3.69
N ILE A 228 -19.89 14.66 -2.45
CA ILE A 228 -18.85 13.96 -1.68
C ILE A 228 -19.52 12.81 -0.91
N SER A 229 -19.02 11.60 -1.09
CA SER A 229 -19.50 10.40 -0.37
C SER A 229 -19.31 10.53 1.14
N ALA A 230 -20.24 10.01 1.93
CA ALA A 230 -20.04 9.88 3.37
C ALA A 230 -18.96 8.86 3.73
N ASN A 231 -18.75 7.87 2.86
CA ASN A 231 -17.77 6.81 3.06
C ASN A 231 -16.38 7.19 2.50
N GLY A 232 -15.35 6.64 3.14
CA GLY A 232 -13.97 6.76 2.66
C GLY A 232 -13.75 6.13 1.29
N PHE A 233 -12.58 6.36 0.73
CA PHE A 233 -12.16 5.88 -0.56
C PHE A 233 -12.26 4.35 -0.65
N HIS A 234 -12.90 3.82 -1.70
CA HIS A 234 -12.98 2.38 -1.88
C HIS A 234 -11.58 1.77 -2.07
N GLN A 235 -11.39 0.55 -1.59
CA GLN A 235 -10.08 -0.14 -1.62
C GLN A 235 -9.46 -0.19 -3.02
N ASN A 236 -10.26 -0.42 -4.05
CA ASN A 236 -9.80 -0.58 -5.42
C ASN A 236 -9.69 0.75 -6.20
N SER A 237 -10.05 1.89 -5.60
CA SER A 237 -10.06 3.18 -6.29
C SER A 237 -8.71 3.89 -6.30
N LEU A 238 -7.83 3.60 -5.33
CA LEU A 238 -6.56 4.32 -5.17
C LEU A 238 -5.59 4.08 -6.33
N ILE A 239 -5.40 2.83 -6.75
CA ILE A 239 -4.45 2.49 -7.83
C ILE A 239 -4.92 3.07 -9.17
N PRO A 240 -6.18 2.91 -9.60
CA PRO A 240 -6.69 3.56 -10.82
C PRO A 240 -6.57 5.09 -10.77
N LEU A 241 -6.80 5.71 -9.61
CA LEU A 241 -6.63 7.15 -9.44
C LEU A 241 -5.17 7.55 -9.67
N LEU A 242 -4.22 6.91 -9.02
CA LEU A 242 -2.79 7.22 -9.18
C LEU A 242 -2.35 7.05 -10.63
N ARG A 243 -2.73 5.94 -11.29
CA ARG A 243 -2.41 5.71 -12.70
C ARG A 243 -2.96 6.79 -13.61
N ARG A 244 -4.20 7.24 -13.38
CA ARG A 244 -4.79 8.35 -14.13
C ARG A 244 -3.99 9.64 -13.94
N LEU A 245 -3.55 9.96 -12.72
CA LEU A 245 -2.71 11.11 -12.43
C LEU A 245 -1.37 11.04 -13.16
N PHE A 246 -0.75 9.86 -13.18
CA PHE A 246 0.52 9.65 -13.88
C PHE A 246 0.37 9.80 -15.39
N THR A 247 -0.68 9.22 -15.96
CA THR A 247 -0.99 9.40 -17.39
C THR A 247 -1.28 10.86 -17.72
N CYS A 248 -2.06 11.56 -16.88
CA CYS A 248 -2.38 12.97 -17.06
C CYS A 248 -1.12 13.87 -17.04
N ALA A 249 -0.16 13.54 -16.20
CA ALA A 249 1.13 14.22 -16.13
C ALA A 249 2.13 13.79 -17.23
N GLY A 250 1.73 12.93 -18.15
CA GLY A 250 2.59 12.45 -19.24
C GLY A 250 3.67 11.47 -18.82
N LEU A 251 3.51 10.82 -17.66
CA LEU A 251 4.47 9.82 -17.21
C LEU A 251 4.30 8.52 -18.00
N SER A 252 5.41 8.02 -18.57
CA SER A 252 5.46 6.70 -19.19
C SER A 252 5.30 5.60 -18.14
N MET A 253 4.82 4.42 -18.57
CA MET A 253 4.70 3.21 -17.73
C MET A 253 3.79 3.40 -16.50
N ALA A 254 2.70 4.16 -16.62
CA ALA A 254 1.75 4.41 -15.52
C ALA A 254 1.25 3.11 -14.85
N ASP A 255 1.19 2.00 -15.59
CA ASP A 255 0.76 0.68 -15.09
C ASP A 255 1.76 0.01 -14.15
N GLU A 256 3.01 0.41 -14.16
CA GLU A 256 4.04 -0.12 -13.26
C GLU A 256 4.03 0.54 -11.88
N PHE A 257 3.28 1.63 -11.75
CA PHE A 257 3.11 2.30 -10.48
C PHE A 257 1.90 1.77 -9.69
N SER A 258 2.01 1.86 -8.38
CA SER A 258 0.95 1.50 -7.43
C SER A 258 1.01 2.40 -6.19
N SER A 259 0.16 2.17 -5.20
CA SER A 259 0.26 2.86 -3.90
C SER A 259 1.59 2.63 -3.18
N HIS A 260 2.30 1.54 -3.49
CA HIS A 260 3.65 1.29 -2.98
C HIS A 260 4.71 2.20 -3.61
N SER A 261 4.47 2.75 -4.79
CA SER A 261 5.37 3.65 -5.48
C SER A 261 5.62 4.96 -4.72
N LEU A 262 4.60 5.49 -4.04
CA LEU A 262 4.73 6.66 -3.17
C LEU A 262 5.72 6.38 -2.03
N ARG A 263 5.55 5.24 -1.36
CA ARG A 263 6.38 4.82 -0.23
C ARG A 263 7.81 4.48 -0.66
N ARG A 264 7.98 3.84 -1.82
CA ARG A 264 9.30 3.56 -2.40
C ARG A 264 10.01 4.85 -2.81
N GLY A 265 9.29 5.75 -3.46
CA GLY A 265 9.81 7.04 -3.88
C GLY A 265 10.28 7.87 -2.70
N PHE A 266 9.46 7.96 -1.63
CA PHE A 266 9.87 8.64 -0.41
C PHE A 266 11.12 8.00 0.23
N ALA A 267 11.15 6.67 0.33
CA ALA A 267 12.30 5.97 0.90
C ALA A 267 13.59 6.23 0.10
N GLY A 268 13.52 6.15 -1.24
CA GLY A 268 14.65 6.48 -2.11
C GLY A 268 15.09 7.93 -1.97
N TRP A 269 14.14 8.87 -1.94
CA TRP A 269 14.43 10.28 -1.72
C TRP A 269 15.10 10.53 -0.36
N ALA A 270 14.58 9.96 0.71
CA ALA A 270 15.14 10.13 2.06
C ALA A 270 16.57 9.58 2.16
N THR A 271 16.80 8.38 1.59
CA THR A 271 18.14 7.77 1.54
C THR A 271 19.12 8.63 0.73
N ALA A 272 18.70 9.15 -0.43
CA ALA A 272 19.51 10.03 -1.27
C ALA A 272 19.83 11.37 -0.57
N ASN A 273 18.99 11.80 0.39
CA ASN A 273 19.19 12.99 1.21
C ASN A 273 19.85 12.68 2.58
N GLY A 274 20.53 11.54 2.70
CA GLY A 274 21.38 11.23 3.86
C GLY A 274 20.64 10.74 5.10
N TRP A 275 19.37 10.34 4.99
CA TRP A 275 18.66 9.76 6.11
C TRP A 275 19.24 8.38 6.44
N ASP A 276 19.61 8.16 7.70
CA ASP A 276 20.00 6.85 8.17
C ASP A 276 18.81 5.89 8.23
N LEU A 277 19.11 4.58 8.19
CA LEU A 277 18.08 3.53 8.16
C LEU A 277 17.17 3.58 9.37
N LYS A 278 17.68 3.89 10.57
CA LYS A 278 16.88 3.93 11.80
C LYS A 278 15.85 5.06 11.73
N THR A 279 16.30 6.26 11.40
CA THR A 279 15.44 7.45 11.23
C THR A 279 14.36 7.19 10.18
N LEU A 280 14.73 6.60 9.02
CA LEU A 280 13.77 6.26 7.97
C LEU A 280 12.76 5.22 8.44
N MET A 281 13.21 4.16 9.14
CA MET A 281 12.33 3.13 9.68
C MET A 281 11.34 3.70 10.70
N GLU A 282 11.80 4.53 11.61
CA GLU A 282 10.98 5.20 12.62
C GLU A 282 9.96 6.13 11.95
N TYR A 283 10.41 6.94 11.02
CA TYR A 283 9.54 7.85 10.28
C TYR A 283 8.47 7.09 9.49
N VAL A 284 8.82 6.14 8.65
CA VAL A 284 7.88 5.40 7.80
C VAL A 284 7.07 4.36 8.59
N GLY A 285 7.53 3.94 9.75
CA GLY A 285 6.86 2.97 10.61
C GLY A 285 7.14 1.51 10.23
N TRP A 286 8.35 1.20 9.79
CA TRP A 286 8.80 -0.17 9.62
C TRP A 286 9.26 -0.75 10.96
N LYS A 287 8.81 -1.97 11.27
CA LYS A 287 9.20 -2.68 12.51
C LYS A 287 10.42 -3.60 12.32
N ASP A 288 10.73 -3.97 11.10
CA ASP A 288 11.86 -4.84 10.80
C ASP A 288 12.67 -4.36 9.59
N VAL A 289 13.98 -4.59 9.65
CA VAL A 289 14.95 -4.16 8.64
C VAL A 289 14.67 -4.80 7.28
N LYS A 290 14.26 -6.09 7.24
CA LYS A 290 13.96 -6.79 5.98
C LYS A 290 12.81 -6.12 5.25
N SER A 291 11.83 -5.59 5.99
CA SER A 291 10.73 -4.81 5.39
C SER A 291 11.22 -3.47 4.84
N ALA A 292 12.13 -2.78 5.53
CA ALA A 292 12.70 -1.52 5.07
C ALA A 292 13.55 -1.73 3.80
N MET A 293 14.43 -2.73 3.80
CA MET A 293 15.33 -3.02 2.68
C MET A 293 14.61 -3.35 1.36
N ARG A 294 13.34 -3.74 1.40
CA ARG A 294 12.54 -3.93 0.17
C ARG A 294 12.17 -2.62 -0.53
N TYR A 295 12.25 -1.51 0.18
CA TYR A 295 11.88 -0.19 -0.31
C TYR A 295 13.09 0.70 -0.57
N ILE A 296 14.24 0.35 0.01
CA ILE A 296 15.52 0.97 -0.26
C ILE A 296 16.13 0.13 -1.38
N ASP A 297 16.03 0.60 -2.60
CA ASP A 297 16.74 -0.04 -3.70
C ASP A 297 18.24 0.11 -3.40
N ALA A 298 18.97 -0.97 -3.61
CA ALA A 298 20.42 -0.85 -3.69
C ALA A 298 20.72 0.29 -4.66
N SER A 299 21.53 1.24 -4.24
CA SER A 299 22.06 2.28 -5.12
C SER A 299 22.47 1.58 -6.40
N ASP A 300 22.01 2.08 -7.55
CA ASP A 300 22.40 1.53 -8.83
C ASP A 300 23.93 1.36 -8.83
N PRO A 301 24.46 0.12 -8.94
CA PRO A 301 25.91 -0.10 -8.93
C PRO A 301 26.63 0.70 -10.02
N PHE A 302 25.88 1.13 -11.04
CA PHE A 302 26.35 1.96 -12.14
C PHE A 302 26.04 3.44 -11.95
N SER A 303 25.56 3.86 -10.75
CA SER A 303 25.31 5.28 -10.49
C SER A 303 26.62 6.07 -10.59
N PRO A 304 26.61 7.26 -11.21
CA PRO A 304 27.82 8.09 -11.34
C PRO A 304 28.49 8.37 -10.00
N SER A 305 27.74 8.51 -8.91
CA SER A 305 28.28 8.73 -7.55
C SER A 305 29.04 7.53 -7.01
N LEU A 306 28.66 6.30 -7.31
CA LEU A 306 29.40 5.10 -6.92
C LEU A 306 30.62 4.86 -7.82
N LEU A 307 30.49 5.14 -9.11
CA LEU A 307 31.61 5.03 -10.04
C LEU A 307 32.71 6.05 -9.74
N LEU A 308 32.35 7.25 -9.28
CA LEU A 308 33.31 8.28 -8.82
C LEU A 308 33.95 7.95 -7.47
N ALA A 309 33.28 7.15 -6.62
CA ALA A 309 33.78 6.71 -5.33
C ALA A 309 34.60 5.40 -5.40
N ALA A 310 34.57 4.70 -6.55
CA ALA A 310 35.35 3.49 -6.73
C ALA A 310 36.86 3.83 -6.77
N PRO A 311 37.73 3.11 -6.03
CA PRO A 311 39.17 3.32 -6.14
C PRO A 311 39.63 3.04 -7.59
N SER A 312 40.48 3.90 -8.11
CA SER A 312 41.06 3.71 -9.45
C SER A 312 41.78 2.35 -9.49
N PRO A 313 41.68 1.60 -10.61
CA PRO A 313 42.34 0.30 -10.75
C PRO A 313 43.83 0.33 -10.45
N ASP A 314 44.49 1.46 -10.67
CA ASP A 314 45.93 1.68 -10.48
C ASP A 314 46.34 1.75 -9.01
N LYS A 315 45.42 1.68 -8.04
CA LYS A 315 45.73 1.64 -6.57
C LYS A 315 45.59 0.24 -5.97
N LEU A 316 45.37 -0.79 -6.77
CA LEU A 316 45.24 -2.18 -6.36
C LEU A 316 46.42 -3.05 -6.85
N ALA A 317 47.50 -2.45 -7.34
CA ALA A 317 48.77 -3.11 -7.68
C ALA A 317 49.81 -2.95 -6.59
#